data_3ebb8f1010819f15923fff79690873b0
#
_entry.id   3ebb8f1010819f15923fff79690873b0
#
_cell.length_a   1.000
_cell.length_b   1.000
_cell.length_c   1.000
_cell.angle_alpha   90.00
_cell.angle_beta   90.00
_cell.angle_gamma   90.00
#
_symmetry.space_group_name_H-M   'P 1'
#
loop_
_entity.id
_entity.type
_entity.pdbx_description
1 polymer ?
#
loop_
_entity_poly.entity_id
_entity_poly.type
_entity_poly.pdbx_seq_one_letter_code
_entity_poly.pdbx_strand_id
1 'polypeptide(L)'
;MGKRSAAGELFLGNMGSIQRETRPSMQREDQLTMETKLEQIAAKARREPKLRYTSLAHHITRDRVRKNLLQIPKWSAAGVDGQTVEAAKKSFDGWIEPMLQSIHRQGYRAPDIRRVYIPKPGKTEKRPLGVPTIRA
;
A
#
# COMPACT_ATOMS: atom_id res chain seq x y z
N MET A 1 -72.74 -4.70 37.91
CA MET A 1 -71.98 -3.49 38.43
C MET A 1 -70.52 -3.73 38.34
N GLY A 2 -69.88 -3.06 37.55
CA GLY A 2 -68.87 -2.03 37.68
C GLY A 2 -67.53 -2.58 37.19
N LYS A 3 -67.17 -2.19 36.02
CA LYS A 3 -66.12 -1.20 35.66
C LYS A 3 -64.70 -1.72 35.81
N ARG A 4 -63.96 -1.72 34.83
CA ARG A 4 -63.17 -0.81 33.95
C ARG A 4 -61.81 -1.43 33.79
N SER A 5 -61.40 -1.70 32.55
CA SER A 5 -60.62 -0.79 31.73
C SER A 5 -59.31 -0.35 32.35
N ALA A 6 -58.24 -0.90 31.86
CA ALA A 6 -56.98 -0.20 31.82
C ALA A 6 -56.24 -0.62 30.55
N ALA A 7 -56.05 0.33 29.74
CA ALA A 7 -55.25 0.33 28.52
C ALA A 7 -53.81 -0.06 28.85
N GLY A 8 -53.32 -1.10 28.23
CA GLY A 8 -51.89 -1.36 28.13
C GLY A 8 -51.30 -0.47 27.09
N GLU A 9 -50.57 0.54 27.47
CA GLU A 9 -49.71 1.31 26.58
C GLU A 9 -48.68 0.40 25.95
N LEU A 10 -48.79 0.29 24.65
CA LEU A 10 -47.74 -0.23 23.80
C LEU A 10 -46.54 0.71 23.90
N PHE A 11 -45.56 0.31 24.69
CA PHE A 11 -44.26 0.92 24.67
C PHE A 11 -43.55 0.47 23.37
N LEU A 12 -43.72 1.25 22.31
CA LEU A 12 -42.89 1.18 21.11
C LEU A 12 -41.48 1.62 21.49
N GLY A 13 -40.66 0.65 21.92
CA GLY A 13 -39.25 0.84 22.06
C GLY A 13 -38.70 1.32 20.74
N ASN A 14 -38.28 2.55 20.76
CA ASN A 14 -37.52 3.20 19.71
C ASN A 14 -36.27 2.35 19.40
N MET A 15 -36.36 1.51 18.37
CA MET A 15 -35.18 0.89 17.78
C MET A 15 -34.37 2.01 17.16
N GLY A 16 -33.44 2.55 17.96
CA GLY A 16 -32.41 3.44 17.49
C GLY A 16 -31.70 2.78 16.33
N SER A 17 -31.92 3.34 15.16
CA SER A 17 -31.14 3.10 13.97
C SER A 17 -29.68 3.28 14.35
N ILE A 18 -28.95 2.19 14.46
CA ILE A 18 -27.50 2.21 14.48
C ILE A 18 -27.11 2.70 13.10
N GLN A 19 -26.97 3.99 12.98
CA GLN A 19 -26.30 4.58 11.84
C GLN A 19 -24.87 4.07 11.88
N ARG A 20 -24.60 3.09 11.05
CA ARG A 20 -23.24 2.76 10.66
C ARG A 20 -22.66 4.02 10.05
N GLU A 21 -21.91 4.77 10.85
CA GLU A 21 -21.03 5.78 10.31
C GLU A 21 -20.08 5.08 9.34
N THR A 22 -20.47 5.11 8.10
CA THR A 22 -19.56 4.89 6.99
C THR A 22 -18.53 6.00 7.05
N ARG A 23 -17.33 5.68 7.51
CA ARG A 23 -16.12 6.48 7.29
C ARG A 23 -15.63 6.19 5.88
N PRO A 24 -15.89 7.01 4.89
CA PRO A 24 -15.36 6.70 3.56
C PRO A 24 -14.85 7.89 2.75
N SER A 25 -14.62 9.06 3.26
CA SER A 25 -14.25 10.15 2.36
C SER A 25 -12.76 10.47 2.34
N MET A 26 -12.10 10.44 3.49
CA MET A 26 -10.72 10.90 3.60
C MET A 26 -9.70 10.06 2.81
N GLN A 27 -9.87 8.73 2.77
CA GLN A 27 -8.92 7.85 2.07
C GLN A 27 -9.04 7.88 0.54
N ARG A 28 -10.21 8.21 0.00
CA ARG A 28 -10.42 8.31 -1.46
C ARG A 28 -9.90 9.62 -2.02
N GLU A 29 -10.08 10.72 -1.31
CA GLU A 29 -9.58 12.03 -1.71
C GLU A 29 -8.06 12.09 -1.72
N ASP A 30 -7.40 11.51 -0.71
CA ASP A 30 -5.94 11.41 -0.67
C ASP A 30 -5.39 10.52 -1.80
N GLN A 31 -6.08 9.45 -2.17
CA GLN A 31 -5.69 8.60 -3.29
C GLN A 31 -5.83 9.31 -4.63
N LEU A 32 -6.94 10.02 -4.86
CA LEU A 32 -7.18 10.76 -6.08
C LEU A 32 -6.16 11.89 -6.27
N THR A 33 -5.84 12.61 -5.20
CA THR A 33 -4.83 13.68 -5.23
C THR A 33 -3.44 13.17 -5.53
N MET A 34 -3.09 11.95 -5.09
CA MET A 34 -1.77 11.34 -5.35
C MET A 34 -1.64 10.81 -6.78
N GLU A 35 -2.67 10.18 -7.31
CA GLU A 35 -2.72 9.76 -8.72
C GLU A 35 -2.61 10.97 -9.63
N THR A 36 -3.35 12.04 -9.34
CA THR A 36 -3.26 13.31 -10.07
C THR A 36 -1.85 13.91 -10.04
N LYS A 37 -1.17 13.86 -8.90
CA LYS A 37 0.24 14.35 -8.79
C LYS A 37 1.21 13.52 -9.64
N LEU A 38 1.06 12.19 -9.65
CA LEU A 38 1.89 11.33 -10.49
C LEU A 38 1.64 11.55 -11.98
N GLU A 39 0.38 11.75 -12.37
CA GLU A 39 0.02 12.10 -13.74
C GLU A 39 0.61 13.43 -14.16
N GLN A 40 0.59 14.44 -13.28
CA GLN A 40 1.23 15.73 -13.51
C GLN A 40 2.75 15.59 -13.68
N ILE A 41 3.42 14.80 -12.84
CA ILE A 41 4.84 14.49 -12.96
C ILE A 41 5.11 13.80 -14.30
N ALA A 42 4.35 12.80 -14.67
CA ALA A 42 4.48 12.08 -15.92
C ALA A 42 4.22 12.99 -17.13
N ALA A 43 3.22 13.85 -17.08
CA ALA A 43 2.94 14.83 -18.14
C ALA A 43 4.08 15.82 -18.30
N LYS A 44 4.65 16.32 -17.21
CA LYS A 44 5.80 17.22 -17.22
C LYS A 44 7.03 16.53 -17.79
N ALA A 45 7.30 15.28 -17.40
CA ALA A 45 8.42 14.50 -17.95
C ALA A 45 8.31 14.29 -19.48
N ARG A 46 7.10 14.12 -19.99
CA ARG A 46 6.88 14.00 -21.45
C ARG A 46 7.11 15.31 -22.20
N ARG A 47 6.75 16.44 -21.58
CA ARG A 47 6.93 17.77 -22.19
C ARG A 47 8.38 18.23 -22.17
N GLU A 48 9.11 17.87 -21.13
CA GLU A 48 10.48 18.33 -20.90
C GLU A 48 11.43 17.12 -20.70
N PRO A 49 11.87 16.44 -21.77
CA PRO A 49 12.66 15.22 -21.67
C PRO A 49 14.03 15.39 -20.97
N LYS A 50 14.53 16.63 -20.90
CA LYS A 50 15.79 16.97 -20.22
C LYS A 50 15.61 17.36 -18.75
N LEU A 51 14.37 17.41 -18.27
CA LEU A 51 14.06 17.77 -16.89
C LEU A 51 14.59 16.71 -15.92
N ARG A 52 15.29 17.14 -14.89
CA ARG A 52 15.71 16.29 -13.78
C ARG A 52 14.88 16.62 -12.55
N TYR A 53 14.26 15.60 -11.98
CA TYR A 53 13.53 15.73 -10.72
C TYR A 53 14.49 15.56 -9.56
N THR A 54 14.55 16.55 -8.68
CA THR A 54 15.47 16.56 -7.52
C THR A 54 14.79 16.17 -6.21
N SER A 55 13.45 16.09 -6.18
CA SER A 55 12.71 16.01 -4.94
C SER A 55 11.42 15.20 -5.09
N LEU A 56 11.55 13.93 -5.47
CA LEU A 56 10.41 13.00 -5.54
C LEU A 56 10.24 12.13 -4.29
N ALA A 57 11.25 12.08 -3.42
CA ALA A 57 11.24 11.22 -2.24
C ALA A 57 10.07 11.50 -1.28
N HIS A 58 9.59 12.74 -1.19
CA HIS A 58 8.45 13.11 -0.35
C HIS A 58 7.12 12.46 -0.77
N HIS A 59 7.04 11.93 -2.00
CA HIS A 59 5.90 11.15 -2.45
C HIS A 59 5.92 9.70 -1.95
N ILE A 60 7.03 9.24 -1.39
CA ILE A 60 7.15 7.90 -0.77
C ILE A 60 6.68 8.04 0.67
N THR A 61 5.42 7.73 0.91
CA THR A 61 4.78 7.79 2.23
C THR A 61 4.53 6.39 2.77
N ARG A 62 4.38 6.28 4.10
CA ARG A 62 4.06 5.04 4.80
C ARG A 62 2.84 4.34 4.20
N ASP A 63 1.75 5.08 3.99
CA ASP A 63 0.50 4.52 3.49
C ASP A 63 0.64 3.98 2.07
N ARG A 64 1.41 4.67 1.23
CA ARG A 64 1.70 4.22 -0.12
C ARG A 64 2.52 2.93 -0.14
N VAL A 65 3.56 2.86 0.67
CA VAL A 65 4.37 1.64 0.81
C VAL A 65 3.51 0.49 1.33
N ARG A 66 2.66 0.74 2.34
CA ARG A 66 1.74 -0.26 2.87
C ARG A 66 0.75 -0.76 1.81
N LYS A 67 0.14 0.14 1.06
CA LYS A 67 -0.78 -0.21 -0.04
C LYS A 67 -0.10 -1.10 -1.07
N ASN A 68 1.09 -0.73 -1.50
CA ASN A 68 1.87 -1.51 -2.48
C ASN A 68 2.27 -2.88 -1.92
N LEU A 69 2.73 -2.94 -0.67
CA LEU A 69 3.08 -4.20 -0.01
C LEU A 69 1.88 -5.17 0.06
N LEU A 70 0.68 -4.65 0.31
CA LEU A 70 -0.54 -5.47 0.35
C LEU A 70 -0.90 -6.06 -1.01
N GLN A 71 -0.54 -5.40 -2.11
CA GLN A 71 -0.77 -5.86 -3.47
C GLN A 71 0.21 -6.96 -3.92
N ILE A 72 1.34 -7.11 -3.22
CA ILE A 72 2.32 -8.15 -3.57
C ILE A 72 1.73 -9.53 -3.27
N PRO A 73 1.69 -10.45 -4.26
CA PRO A 73 1.18 -11.80 -4.06
C PRO A 73 1.99 -12.55 -2.99
N LYS A 74 1.31 -13.37 -2.18
CA LYS A 74 1.95 -14.14 -1.09
C LYS A 74 3.04 -15.10 -1.58
N TRP A 75 2.89 -15.62 -2.81
CA TRP A 75 3.81 -16.56 -3.45
C TRP A 75 4.99 -15.89 -4.15
N SER A 76 5.13 -14.56 -4.04
CA SER A 76 6.28 -13.85 -4.61
C SER A 76 7.59 -14.36 -4.01
N ALA A 77 8.59 -14.52 -4.87
CA ALA A 77 9.89 -15.04 -4.46
C ALA A 77 10.59 -14.12 -3.47
N ALA A 78 11.15 -14.70 -2.43
CA ALA A 78 11.99 -13.98 -1.48
C ALA A 78 13.31 -13.54 -2.13
N GLY A 79 13.81 -12.38 -1.74
CA GLY A 79 15.10 -11.87 -2.18
C GLY A 79 16.29 -12.58 -1.53
N VAL A 80 17.43 -11.90 -1.47
CA VAL A 80 18.65 -12.41 -0.85
C VAL A 80 18.52 -12.58 0.68
N ASP A 81 17.66 -11.78 1.30
CA ASP A 81 17.36 -11.81 2.74
C ASP A 81 16.46 -12.98 3.18
N GLY A 82 15.92 -13.73 2.23
CA GLY A 82 15.00 -14.83 2.50
C GLY A 82 13.65 -14.41 3.09
N GLN A 83 13.38 -13.11 3.19
CA GLN A 83 12.13 -12.62 3.79
C GLN A 83 10.94 -12.88 2.86
N THR A 84 9.89 -13.51 3.41
CA THR A 84 8.64 -13.73 2.70
C THR A 84 7.74 -12.50 2.76
N VAL A 85 6.78 -12.39 1.82
CA VAL A 85 5.79 -11.31 1.80
C VAL A 85 4.98 -11.27 3.09
N GLU A 86 4.61 -12.42 3.65
CA GLU A 86 3.86 -12.49 4.90
C GLU A 86 4.66 -11.98 6.10
N ALA A 87 5.94 -12.36 6.18
CA ALA A 87 6.84 -11.86 7.21
C ALA A 87 7.04 -10.34 7.11
N ALA A 88 7.21 -9.81 5.89
CA ALA A 88 7.32 -8.37 5.66
C ALA A 88 6.05 -7.62 6.05
N LYS A 89 4.86 -8.18 5.77
CA LYS A 89 3.57 -7.60 6.16
C LYS A 89 3.38 -7.59 7.68
N LYS A 90 3.75 -8.67 8.37
CA LYS A 90 3.66 -8.76 9.84
C LYS A 90 4.60 -7.80 10.56
N SER A 91 5.79 -7.61 10.04
CA SER A 91 6.81 -6.73 10.63
C SER A 91 6.81 -5.30 10.06
N PHE A 92 5.78 -4.92 9.30
CA PHE A 92 5.71 -3.64 8.57
C PHE A 92 6.06 -2.43 9.44
N ASP A 93 5.43 -2.32 10.60
CA ASP A 93 5.59 -1.17 11.49
C ASP A 93 7.02 -1.04 12.06
N GLY A 94 7.74 -2.16 12.16
CA GLY A 94 9.11 -2.17 12.68
C GLY A 94 10.17 -1.67 11.69
N TRP A 95 9.96 -1.83 10.37
CA TRP A 95 10.98 -1.49 9.39
C TRP A 95 10.64 -0.25 8.53
N ILE A 96 9.37 0.16 8.49
CA ILE A 96 8.94 1.24 7.58
C ILE A 96 9.51 2.60 7.97
N GLU A 97 9.48 2.97 9.24
CA GLU A 97 9.94 4.29 9.68
C GLU A 97 11.46 4.50 9.46
N PRO A 98 12.34 3.56 9.87
CA PRO A 98 13.77 3.69 9.57
C PRO A 98 14.05 3.77 8.06
N MET A 99 13.32 3.00 7.25
CA MET A 99 13.46 3.02 5.80
C MET A 99 13.07 4.38 5.22
N LEU A 100 11.91 4.93 5.59
CA LEU A 100 11.46 6.24 5.13
C LEU A 100 12.41 7.36 5.55
N GLN A 101 12.89 7.34 6.78
CA GLN A 101 13.90 8.30 7.24
C GLN A 101 15.17 8.23 6.41
N SER A 102 15.63 7.01 6.09
CA SER A 102 16.81 6.81 5.23
C SER A 102 16.59 7.34 3.82
N ILE A 103 15.41 7.10 3.22
CA ILE A 103 15.05 7.61 1.89
C ILE A 103 14.99 9.15 1.89
N HIS A 104 14.33 9.75 2.87
CA HIS A 104 14.18 11.21 2.94
C HIS A 104 15.49 11.93 3.23
N ARG A 105 16.43 11.27 3.91
CA ARG A 105 17.80 11.79 4.13
C ARG A 105 18.76 11.46 2.98
N GLN A 106 18.27 10.89 1.88
CA GLN A 106 19.08 10.46 0.73
C GLN A 106 20.19 9.45 1.08
N GLY A 107 20.04 8.74 2.20
CA GLY A 107 20.99 7.73 2.67
C GLY A 107 20.56 6.28 2.39
N TYR A 108 19.40 6.08 1.77
CA TYR A 108 18.90 4.73 1.48
C TYR A 108 19.75 4.01 0.45
N ARG A 109 20.18 2.80 0.80
CA ARG A 109 20.84 1.87 -0.11
C ARG A 109 19.98 0.63 -0.25
N ALA A 110 19.59 0.30 -1.49
CA ALA A 110 18.85 -0.90 -1.77
C ALA A 110 19.70 -2.15 -1.42
N PRO A 111 19.12 -3.19 -0.82
CA PRO A 111 19.79 -4.47 -0.61
C PRO A 111 20.20 -5.12 -1.93
N ASP A 112 21.12 -6.08 -1.83
CA ASP A 112 21.57 -6.86 -2.97
C ASP A 112 20.43 -7.65 -3.62
N ILE A 113 20.55 -7.89 -4.91
CA ILE A 113 19.56 -8.61 -5.70
C ILE A 113 20.00 -10.08 -5.83
N ARG A 114 19.09 -11.01 -5.51
CA ARG A 114 19.32 -12.44 -5.75
C ARG A 114 19.24 -12.75 -7.25
N ARG A 115 20.31 -13.21 -7.84
CA ARG A 115 20.35 -13.59 -9.26
C ARG A 115 19.89 -15.02 -9.46
N VAL A 116 18.91 -15.23 -10.33
CA VAL A 116 18.40 -16.54 -10.75
C VAL A 116 18.53 -16.64 -12.27
N TYR A 117 18.94 -17.80 -12.78
CA TYR A 117 19.07 -18.02 -14.20
C TYR A 117 17.87 -18.79 -14.74
N ILE A 118 17.18 -18.24 -15.71
CA ILE A 118 16.01 -18.83 -16.35
C ILE A 118 16.38 -19.27 -17.75
N PRO A 119 16.03 -20.53 -18.18
CA PRO A 119 16.28 -20.96 -19.53
C PRO A 119 15.48 -20.12 -20.54
N LYS A 120 16.09 -19.82 -21.67
CA LYS A 120 15.41 -19.18 -22.80
C LYS A 120 14.60 -20.23 -23.56
N PRO A 121 13.35 -19.97 -23.93
CA PRO A 121 12.57 -20.88 -24.76
C PRO A 121 13.30 -21.21 -26.05
N GLY A 122 13.49 -22.50 -26.35
CA GLY A 122 14.13 -22.98 -27.58
C GLY A 122 15.64 -22.75 -27.69
N LYS A 123 16.33 -22.36 -26.59
CA LYS A 123 17.80 -22.17 -26.57
C LYS A 123 18.41 -22.82 -25.34
N THR A 124 19.66 -23.24 -25.45
CA THR A 124 20.46 -23.75 -24.32
C THR A 124 20.96 -22.65 -23.39
N GLU A 125 20.94 -21.39 -23.84
CA GLU A 125 21.35 -20.23 -23.07
C GLU A 125 20.36 -19.88 -21.97
N LYS A 126 20.88 -19.45 -20.81
CA LYS A 126 20.10 -18.94 -19.67
C LYS A 126 20.19 -17.42 -19.62
N ARG A 127 19.09 -16.78 -19.25
CA ARG A 127 19.05 -15.33 -18.95
C ARG A 127 19.08 -15.09 -17.45
N PRO A 128 19.86 -14.14 -16.96
CA PRO A 128 19.81 -13.75 -15.56
C PRO A 128 18.53 -12.98 -15.25
N LEU A 129 17.88 -13.32 -14.14
CA LEU A 129 16.77 -12.59 -13.55
C LEU A 129 17.19 -12.12 -12.17
N GLY A 130 17.01 -10.83 -11.89
CA GLY A 130 17.23 -10.27 -10.57
C GLY A 130 15.94 -10.34 -9.74
N VAL A 131 16.02 -10.94 -8.57
CA VAL A 131 14.91 -10.97 -7.60
C VAL A 131 15.28 -10.02 -6.45
N PRO A 132 14.65 -8.84 -6.35
CA PRO A 132 14.88 -7.90 -5.26
C PRO A 132 14.32 -8.42 -3.94
N THR A 133 14.72 -7.81 -2.84
CA THR A 133 14.07 -8.04 -1.55
C THR A 133 12.68 -7.43 -1.52
N ILE A 134 11.82 -7.91 -0.65
CA ILE A 134 10.44 -7.40 -0.53
C ILE A 134 10.41 -5.92 -0.08
N ARG A 135 11.48 -5.48 0.59
CA ARG A 135 11.64 -4.11 1.11
C ARG A 135 12.44 -3.18 0.17
N ALA A 136 12.90 -3.68 -0.98
CA ALA A 136 13.68 -2.89 -1.96
C ALA A 136 12.81 -1.96 -2.80
#